data_fece6830586f871402bb661c66a4fc2b
#
_entry.id   fece6830586f871402bb661c66a4fc2b
#
_cell.length_a   1.000
_cell.length_b   1.000
_cell.length_c   1.000
_cell.angle_alpha   90.00
_cell.angle_beta   90.00
_cell.angle_gamma   90.00
#
_symmetry.space_group_name_H-M   'P 1'
#
loop_
_entity.id
_entity.type
_entity.pdbx_description
1 polymer ?
#
loop_
_entity_poly.entity_id
_entity_poly.type
_entity_poly.pdbx_seq_one_letter_code
_entity_poly.pdbx_strand_id
1 'polypeptide(L)'
;MNKHFLIGWLLSFAFWAYSISWIYDAINYYGAGVLLSSSITFLLIAYLSVYFGIFLFAINYFKEHQYRFLIIPSVFFILEWLRSWFISGFPWLNLGIMSESLWGLLPVVGVSGTSFLIILVIVLFFERKKAIIGRISASLILLLLFFGPGHYQEGGEEELNITVVQPLDTNMTEIVQITNNANSDLVIWPEAVTVYDQSISSLTSGKIVIGGFFREEENYFYTSAINLKTGHFYDKRNLVPFGEFQPFGALLENFNDFFNIPNSSLSRGEKNQAKADWSALICWELAFNSTFINRTRGTKYIIHMSNDKWYGKSMPAQHLKHAKARAVESNKWVARATLDGISQIISPRSKESSRILKRGEKGSITHKITLNDKDTFYLKYGDAPFLIFSILTLLFLSLIHI
;
A
#
# COMPACT_ATOMS: atom_id res chain seq x y z
N MET A 1 24.67 21.86 11.33
CA MET A 1 23.39 21.31 10.74
C MET A 1 22.37 22.45 10.71
N ASN A 2 21.61 22.61 9.61
CA ASN A 2 20.62 23.69 9.48
C ASN A 2 19.49 23.52 10.50
N LYS A 3 19.11 24.60 11.20
CA LYS A 3 18.07 24.59 12.25
C LYS A 3 16.73 24.04 11.75
N HIS A 4 16.32 24.41 10.54
CA HIS A 4 15.03 23.98 9.97
C HIS A 4 15.04 22.50 9.60
N PHE A 5 16.18 21.98 9.09
CA PHE A 5 16.35 20.55 8.87
C PHE A 5 16.20 19.77 10.18
N LEU A 6 16.88 20.20 11.25
CA LEU A 6 16.82 19.51 12.54
C LEU A 6 15.41 19.50 13.13
N ILE A 7 14.70 20.65 13.07
CA ILE A 7 13.31 20.73 13.54
C ILE A 7 12.42 19.75 12.75
N GLY A 8 12.53 19.75 11.41
CA GLY A 8 11.75 18.83 10.56
C GLY A 8 12.08 17.37 10.84
N TRP A 9 13.36 17.06 11.02
CA TRP A 9 13.80 15.72 11.36
C TRP A 9 13.23 15.25 12.71
N LEU A 10 13.30 16.08 13.75
CA LEU A 10 12.77 15.76 15.09
C LEU A 10 11.25 15.56 15.09
N LEU A 11 10.51 16.45 14.41
CA LEU A 11 9.05 16.34 14.28
C LEU A 11 8.64 15.04 13.55
N SER A 12 9.35 14.74 12.47
CA SER A 12 9.11 13.51 11.69
C SER A 12 9.54 12.26 12.47
N PHE A 13 10.62 12.35 13.25
CA PHE A 13 11.06 11.25 14.12
C PHE A 13 9.97 10.88 15.12
N ALA A 14 9.39 11.86 15.79
CA ALA A 14 8.29 11.63 16.74
C ALA A 14 7.05 11.04 16.04
N PHE A 15 6.71 11.55 14.85
CA PHE A 15 5.62 11.01 14.03
C PHE A 15 5.84 9.55 13.65
N TRP A 16 7.01 9.20 13.10
CA TRP A 16 7.32 7.85 12.69
C TRP A 16 7.47 6.90 13.89
N ALA A 17 8.08 7.35 14.98
CA ALA A 17 8.18 6.54 16.20
C ALA A 17 6.82 6.11 16.74
N TYR A 18 5.82 6.98 16.65
CA TYR A 18 4.44 6.63 17.00
C TYR A 18 3.78 5.75 15.93
N SER A 19 3.87 6.14 14.66
CA SER A 19 3.06 5.56 13.58
C SER A 19 3.50 4.16 13.17
N ILE A 20 4.82 3.86 13.24
CA ILE A 20 5.39 2.57 12.81
C ILE A 20 6.07 1.79 13.93
N SER A 21 5.73 2.06 15.20
CA SER A 21 6.21 1.27 16.35
C SER A 21 5.95 -0.23 16.21
N TRP A 22 4.93 -0.61 15.48
CA TRP A 22 4.59 -1.99 15.16
C TRP A 22 5.69 -2.76 14.38
N ILE A 23 6.65 -2.06 13.77
CA ILE A 23 7.81 -2.70 13.13
C ILE A 23 8.71 -3.38 14.16
N TYR A 24 8.85 -2.79 15.34
CA TYR A 24 9.53 -3.44 16.46
C TYR A 24 8.88 -4.80 16.79
N ASP A 25 7.55 -4.82 16.92
CA ASP A 25 6.80 -6.04 17.20
C ASP A 25 7.00 -7.09 16.10
N ALA A 26 6.97 -6.63 14.84
CA ALA A 26 7.15 -7.48 13.68
C ALA A 26 8.53 -8.16 13.64
N ILE A 27 9.61 -7.41 13.87
CA ILE A 27 10.98 -7.92 13.86
C ILE A 27 11.21 -8.84 15.07
N ASN A 28 10.69 -8.44 16.25
CA ASN A 28 10.83 -9.24 17.47
C ASN A 28 10.05 -10.57 17.41
N TYR A 29 8.92 -10.61 16.68
CA TYR A 29 8.14 -11.83 16.46
C TYR A 29 8.95 -12.93 15.78
N TYR A 30 9.86 -12.60 14.89
CA TYR A 30 10.77 -13.52 14.21
C TYR A 30 12.02 -13.89 15.03
N GLY A 31 12.09 -13.50 16.31
CA GLY A 31 13.14 -13.93 17.24
C GLY A 31 14.42 -13.11 17.22
N ALA A 32 14.41 -11.92 16.58
CA ALA A 32 15.61 -11.05 16.51
C ALA A 32 16.05 -10.46 17.88
N GLY A 33 15.20 -10.58 18.92
CA GLY A 33 15.47 -10.07 20.27
C GLY A 33 15.35 -8.53 20.38
N VAL A 34 15.28 -8.06 21.62
CA VAL A 34 14.97 -6.65 21.94
C VAL A 34 15.96 -5.67 21.35
N LEU A 35 17.26 -5.94 21.47
CA LEU A 35 18.31 -5.02 21.04
C LEU A 35 18.29 -4.80 19.52
N LEU A 36 18.23 -5.89 18.74
CA LEU A 36 18.25 -5.82 17.28
C LEU A 36 16.94 -5.21 16.75
N SER A 37 15.79 -5.64 17.27
CA SER A 37 14.47 -5.10 16.88
C SER A 37 14.39 -3.59 17.15
N SER A 38 14.88 -3.13 18.31
CA SER A 38 14.93 -1.70 18.65
C SER A 38 15.88 -0.94 17.73
N SER A 39 17.07 -1.50 17.45
CA SER A 39 18.09 -0.83 16.61
C SER A 39 17.60 -0.67 15.16
N ILE A 40 17.06 -1.72 14.55
CA ILE A 40 16.53 -1.67 13.17
C ILE A 40 15.36 -0.68 13.10
N THR A 41 14.42 -0.73 14.05
CA THR A 41 13.29 0.17 14.10
C THR A 41 13.75 1.63 14.26
N PHE A 42 14.72 1.91 15.14
CA PHE A 42 15.29 3.24 15.34
C PHE A 42 15.96 3.76 14.05
N LEU A 43 16.80 2.93 13.40
CA LEU A 43 17.47 3.31 12.16
C LEU A 43 16.50 3.61 11.04
N LEU A 44 15.43 2.82 10.91
CA LEU A 44 14.38 3.06 9.92
C LEU A 44 13.66 4.39 10.20
N ILE A 45 13.26 4.65 11.44
CA ILE A 45 12.63 5.91 11.85
C ILE A 45 13.55 7.09 11.57
N ALA A 46 14.82 6.99 11.94
CA ALA A 46 15.82 8.04 11.70
C ALA A 46 16.00 8.33 10.20
N TYR A 47 16.06 7.27 9.37
CA TYR A 47 16.14 7.36 7.92
C TYR A 47 14.88 8.03 7.32
N LEU A 48 13.68 7.58 7.68
CA LEU A 48 12.43 8.16 7.19
C LEU A 48 12.28 9.64 7.58
N SER A 49 12.85 10.04 8.73
CA SER A 49 12.79 11.41 9.22
C SER A 49 13.63 12.38 8.38
N VAL A 50 14.63 11.89 7.65
CA VAL A 50 15.46 12.70 6.75
C VAL A 50 14.63 13.40 5.68
N TYR A 51 13.62 12.72 5.13
CA TYR A 51 12.77 13.26 4.07
C TYR A 51 12.04 14.54 4.51
N PHE A 52 11.42 14.53 5.69
CA PHE A 52 10.74 15.72 6.20
C PHE A 52 11.72 16.78 6.71
N GLY A 53 12.90 16.38 7.18
CA GLY A 53 14.00 17.31 7.48
C GLY A 53 14.40 18.11 6.23
N ILE A 54 14.60 17.43 5.10
CA ILE A 54 14.88 18.07 3.80
C ILE A 54 13.71 18.95 3.36
N PHE A 55 12.48 18.48 3.53
CA PHE A 55 11.29 19.25 3.17
C PHE A 55 11.19 20.56 3.95
N LEU A 56 11.36 20.54 5.25
CA LEU A 56 11.29 21.75 6.09
C LEU A 56 12.47 22.70 5.82
N PHE A 57 13.64 22.15 5.49
CA PHE A 57 14.76 22.95 4.98
C PHE A 57 14.38 23.66 3.67
N ALA A 58 13.78 22.96 2.72
CA ALA A 58 13.37 23.53 1.44
C ALA A 58 12.30 24.62 1.59
N ILE A 59 11.33 24.44 2.49
CA ILE A 59 10.34 25.49 2.81
C ILE A 59 11.04 26.77 3.25
N ASN A 60 12.00 26.69 4.16
CA ASN A 60 12.73 27.87 4.62
C ASN A 60 13.64 28.46 3.54
N TYR A 61 14.28 27.64 2.73
CA TYR A 61 15.17 28.08 1.66
C TYR A 61 14.40 28.86 0.58
N PHE A 62 13.23 28.37 0.17
CA PHE A 62 12.40 28.96 -0.88
C PHE A 62 11.30 29.91 -0.36
N LYS A 63 11.29 30.29 0.93
CA LYS A 63 10.21 31.08 1.55
C LYS A 63 9.92 32.42 0.86
N GLU A 64 10.93 33.09 0.31
CA GLU A 64 10.80 34.38 -0.38
C GLU A 64 10.70 34.24 -1.91
N HIS A 65 10.82 33.02 -2.43
CA HIS A 65 10.81 32.77 -3.87
C HIS A 65 9.40 32.98 -4.45
N GLN A 66 9.30 33.71 -5.58
CA GLN A 66 8.01 34.05 -6.19
C GLN A 66 7.20 32.84 -6.68
N TYR A 67 7.86 31.73 -7.04
CA TYR A 67 7.23 30.48 -7.48
C TYR A 67 7.20 29.39 -6.38
N ARG A 68 7.35 29.77 -5.09
CA ARG A 68 7.34 28.80 -3.99
C ARG A 68 6.09 27.91 -3.97
N PHE A 69 4.97 28.40 -4.50
CA PHE A 69 3.72 27.63 -4.58
C PHE A 69 3.77 26.45 -5.58
N LEU A 70 4.75 26.43 -6.51
CA LEU A 70 5.06 25.28 -7.36
C LEU A 70 6.22 24.44 -6.79
N ILE A 71 7.24 25.12 -6.26
CA ILE A 71 8.46 24.49 -5.77
C ILE A 71 8.16 23.58 -4.58
N ILE A 72 7.47 24.09 -3.57
CA ILE A 72 7.28 23.36 -2.29
C ILE A 72 6.46 22.08 -2.51
N PRO A 73 5.33 22.06 -3.22
CA PRO A 73 4.63 20.81 -3.54
C PRO A 73 5.47 19.84 -4.39
N SER A 74 6.25 20.39 -5.35
CA SER A 74 7.13 19.56 -6.19
C SER A 74 8.23 18.88 -5.38
N VAL A 75 8.88 19.60 -4.45
CA VAL A 75 9.87 19.02 -3.52
C VAL A 75 9.22 17.94 -2.67
N PHE A 76 8.04 18.18 -2.11
CA PHE A 76 7.34 17.19 -1.29
C PHE A 76 7.02 15.93 -2.09
N PHE A 77 6.48 16.08 -3.30
CA PHE A 77 6.18 14.96 -4.20
C PHE A 77 7.43 14.14 -4.53
N ILE A 78 8.54 14.80 -4.90
CA ILE A 78 9.82 14.11 -5.20
C ILE A 78 10.34 13.35 -3.98
N LEU A 79 10.24 13.92 -2.78
CA LEU A 79 10.67 13.25 -1.56
C LEU A 79 9.79 12.03 -1.23
N GLU A 80 8.45 12.11 -1.37
CA GLU A 80 7.57 10.93 -1.22
C GLU A 80 7.85 9.88 -2.30
N TRP A 81 8.08 10.31 -3.55
CA TRP A 81 8.43 9.41 -4.65
C TRP A 81 9.77 8.70 -4.41
N LEU A 82 10.83 9.43 -3.99
CA LEU A 82 12.12 8.82 -3.61
C LEU A 82 11.93 7.80 -2.47
N ARG A 83 11.17 8.15 -1.44
CA ARG A 83 10.89 7.26 -0.30
C ARG A 83 10.18 5.97 -0.73
N SER A 84 9.47 5.98 -1.86
CA SER A 84 8.71 4.81 -2.34
C SER A 84 9.58 3.69 -2.93
N TRP A 85 10.82 3.97 -3.29
CA TRP A 85 11.69 2.95 -3.93
C TRP A 85 13.16 3.00 -3.45
N PHE A 86 13.66 4.12 -2.93
CA PHE A 86 15.04 4.23 -2.49
C PHE A 86 15.30 3.36 -1.25
N ILE A 87 16.39 2.61 -1.22
CA ILE A 87 16.72 1.62 -0.17
C ILE A 87 15.54 0.67 0.11
N SER A 88 15.14 -0.14 -0.89
CA SER A 88 13.99 -1.06 -0.87
C SER A 88 12.61 -0.38 -0.84
N GLY A 89 12.54 0.92 -0.57
CA GLY A 89 11.30 1.70 -0.50
C GLY A 89 10.48 1.48 0.77
N PHE A 90 9.83 2.53 1.25
CA PHE A 90 8.85 2.47 2.33
C PHE A 90 7.68 3.42 2.04
N PRO A 91 6.80 3.10 1.06
CA PRO A 91 5.68 3.95 0.66
C PRO A 91 4.48 3.83 1.62
N TRP A 92 4.75 3.89 2.92
CA TRP A 92 3.75 3.74 3.97
C TRP A 92 3.26 5.09 4.46
N LEU A 93 1.95 5.24 4.74
CA LEU A 93 1.34 6.45 5.28
C LEU A 93 1.72 7.75 4.54
N ASN A 94 1.65 7.75 3.20
CA ASN A 94 1.73 8.97 2.42
C ASN A 94 0.65 9.96 2.86
N LEU A 95 0.90 11.27 2.73
CA LEU A 95 -0.05 12.29 3.13
C LEU A 95 -1.44 12.10 2.49
N GLY A 96 -1.47 11.71 1.20
CA GLY A 96 -2.72 11.38 0.50
C GLY A 96 -3.46 10.19 1.10
N ILE A 97 -2.76 9.13 1.56
CA ILE A 97 -3.37 7.99 2.26
C ILE A 97 -3.96 8.43 3.60
N MET A 98 -3.25 9.28 4.34
CA MET A 98 -3.69 9.72 5.67
C MET A 98 -4.93 10.61 5.62
N SER A 99 -5.18 11.27 4.49
CA SER A 99 -6.21 12.29 4.30
C SER A 99 -7.49 11.71 3.65
N GLU A 100 -8.12 10.70 4.29
CA GLU A 100 -9.25 9.93 3.72
C GLU A 100 -10.42 10.81 3.23
N SER A 101 -10.73 11.91 3.92
CA SER A 101 -11.76 12.85 3.50
C SER A 101 -11.43 13.63 2.23
N LEU A 102 -10.18 13.63 1.77
CA LEU A 102 -9.69 14.35 0.60
C LEU A 102 -9.45 13.43 -0.62
N TRP A 103 -10.11 12.29 -0.69
CA TRP A 103 -9.91 11.29 -1.75
C TRP A 103 -10.74 11.53 -3.02
N GLY A 104 -11.44 12.66 -3.13
CA GLY A 104 -12.26 12.96 -4.31
C GLY A 104 -11.51 12.91 -5.64
N LEU A 105 -10.23 13.24 -5.68
CA LEU A 105 -9.43 13.21 -6.89
C LEU A 105 -8.54 11.96 -7.05
N LEU A 106 -8.58 10.99 -6.15
CA LEU A 106 -7.73 9.78 -6.23
C LEU A 106 -7.76 9.09 -7.61
N PRO A 107 -8.91 8.90 -8.28
CA PRO A 107 -8.95 8.24 -9.58
C PRO A 107 -8.22 8.99 -10.69
N VAL A 108 -7.95 10.28 -10.47
CA VAL A 108 -7.28 11.15 -11.44
C VAL A 108 -5.81 11.34 -11.11
N VAL A 109 -5.50 11.68 -9.86
CA VAL A 109 -4.15 12.10 -9.46
C VAL A 109 -3.40 11.06 -8.62
N GLY A 110 -4.10 10.04 -8.14
CA GLY A 110 -3.55 9.04 -7.22
C GLY A 110 -3.19 9.59 -5.85
N VAL A 111 -2.68 8.70 -5.00
CA VAL A 111 -2.25 9.05 -3.63
C VAL A 111 -1.16 10.12 -3.63
N SER A 112 -0.12 9.95 -4.47
CA SER A 112 1.02 10.89 -4.52
C SER A 112 0.61 12.26 -5.04
N GLY A 113 -0.27 12.31 -6.07
CA GLY A 113 -0.83 13.57 -6.59
C GLY A 113 -1.74 14.24 -5.57
N THR A 114 -2.50 13.48 -4.77
CA THR A 114 -3.29 14.02 -3.65
C THR A 114 -2.39 14.66 -2.60
N SER A 115 -1.26 14.03 -2.24
CA SER A 115 -0.24 14.62 -1.36
C SER A 115 0.28 15.96 -1.92
N PHE A 116 0.61 16.00 -3.22
CA PHE A 116 1.03 17.23 -3.90
C PHE A 116 -0.02 18.34 -3.78
N LEU A 117 -1.29 18.01 -4.08
CA LEU A 117 -2.40 18.99 -4.05
C LEU A 117 -2.67 19.50 -2.64
N ILE A 118 -2.56 18.67 -1.61
CA ILE A 118 -2.70 19.09 -0.21
C ILE A 118 -1.62 20.11 0.14
N ILE A 119 -0.37 19.85 -0.19
CA ILE A 119 0.73 20.81 0.05
C ILE A 119 0.53 22.08 -0.77
N LEU A 120 0.08 21.97 -2.02
CA LEU A 120 -0.26 23.13 -2.86
C LEU A 120 -1.35 24.00 -2.21
N VAL A 121 -2.42 23.41 -1.73
CA VAL A 121 -3.51 24.09 -1.00
C VAL A 121 -2.96 24.86 0.21
N ILE A 122 -2.12 24.21 1.02
CA ILE A 122 -1.51 24.85 2.20
C ILE A 122 -0.67 26.06 1.77
N VAL A 123 0.20 25.92 0.77
CA VAL A 123 1.09 27.00 0.34
C VAL A 123 0.29 28.16 -0.27
N LEU A 124 -0.72 27.88 -1.10
CA LEU A 124 -1.58 28.90 -1.71
C LEU A 124 -2.41 29.65 -0.66
N PHE A 125 -2.90 28.95 0.38
CA PHE A 125 -3.68 29.59 1.43
C PHE A 125 -2.86 30.62 2.24
N PHE A 126 -1.56 30.35 2.46
CA PHE A 126 -0.65 31.24 3.16
C PHE A 126 0.13 32.19 2.22
N GLU A 127 -0.22 32.25 0.90
CA GLU A 127 0.40 33.17 -0.03
C GLU A 127 0.02 34.62 0.30
N ARG A 128 1.05 35.49 0.45
CA ARG A 128 0.86 36.90 0.87
C ARG A 128 0.69 37.86 -0.33
N LYS A 129 1.52 37.68 -1.37
CA LYS A 129 1.60 38.63 -2.50
C LYS A 129 0.35 38.63 -3.38
N LYS A 130 -0.34 37.48 -3.52
CA LYS A 130 -1.58 37.29 -4.28
C LYS A 130 -2.64 36.59 -3.42
N ALA A 131 -2.83 37.09 -2.20
CA ALA A 131 -3.59 36.40 -1.16
C ALA A 131 -5.02 36.01 -1.56
N ILE A 132 -5.74 36.86 -2.27
CA ILE A 132 -7.14 36.58 -2.69
C ILE A 132 -7.14 35.46 -3.74
N ILE A 133 -6.33 35.59 -4.81
CA ILE A 133 -6.25 34.58 -5.88
C ILE A 133 -5.77 33.24 -5.29
N GLY A 134 -4.74 33.27 -4.44
CA GLY A 134 -4.23 32.07 -3.78
C GLY A 134 -5.30 31.36 -2.97
N ARG A 135 -6.06 32.09 -2.15
CA ARG A 135 -7.13 31.51 -1.33
C ARG A 135 -8.30 30.98 -2.17
N ILE A 136 -8.70 31.67 -3.23
CA ILE A 136 -9.73 31.18 -4.15
C ILE A 136 -9.27 29.87 -4.81
N SER A 137 -8.05 29.83 -5.35
CA SER A 137 -7.50 28.63 -5.98
C SER A 137 -7.39 27.47 -4.97
N ALA A 138 -6.89 27.72 -3.75
CA ALA A 138 -6.82 26.73 -2.68
C ALA A 138 -8.22 26.17 -2.35
N SER A 139 -9.24 27.03 -2.24
CA SER A 139 -10.62 26.63 -1.95
C SER A 139 -11.21 25.76 -3.06
N LEU A 140 -10.97 26.10 -4.34
CA LEU A 140 -11.45 25.31 -5.47
C LEU A 140 -10.78 23.93 -5.50
N ILE A 141 -9.47 23.83 -5.30
CA ILE A 141 -8.76 22.55 -5.23
C ILE A 141 -9.29 21.72 -4.04
N LEU A 142 -9.49 22.36 -2.89
CA LEU A 142 -10.01 21.70 -1.70
C LEU A 142 -11.43 21.15 -1.91
N LEU A 143 -12.30 21.90 -2.59
CA LEU A 143 -13.63 21.43 -2.97
C LEU A 143 -13.56 20.20 -3.88
N LEU A 144 -12.65 20.18 -4.86
CA LEU A 144 -12.45 19.02 -5.73
C LEU A 144 -11.89 17.81 -4.95
N LEU A 145 -11.00 18.03 -3.99
CA LEU A 145 -10.50 16.96 -3.11
C LEU A 145 -11.61 16.38 -2.22
N PHE A 146 -12.55 17.22 -1.74
CA PHE A 146 -13.68 16.76 -0.92
C PHE A 146 -14.81 16.13 -1.74
N PHE A 147 -15.16 16.70 -2.90
CA PHE A 147 -16.38 16.38 -3.65
C PHE A 147 -16.11 15.87 -5.07
N GLY A 148 -14.88 15.49 -5.37
CA GLY A 148 -14.49 15.04 -6.71
C GLY A 148 -15.01 13.64 -7.07
N PRO A 149 -14.69 13.16 -8.29
CA PRO A 149 -15.25 11.93 -8.87
C PRO A 149 -14.96 10.66 -8.08
N GLY A 150 -13.97 10.65 -7.18
CA GLY A 150 -13.67 9.49 -6.34
C GLY A 150 -14.82 9.04 -5.45
N HIS A 151 -15.80 9.91 -5.18
CA HIS A 151 -16.97 9.58 -4.38
C HIS A 151 -18.20 9.16 -5.20
N TYR A 152 -18.17 9.31 -6.53
CA TYR A 152 -19.34 9.17 -7.42
C TYR A 152 -19.09 8.25 -8.62
N GLN A 153 -18.08 7.39 -8.56
CA GLN A 153 -17.73 6.53 -9.69
C GLN A 153 -18.82 5.47 -9.94
N GLU A 154 -19.17 5.26 -11.20
CA GLU A 154 -20.11 4.21 -11.60
C GLU A 154 -19.44 2.83 -11.53
N GLY A 155 -20.20 1.83 -11.09
CA GLY A 155 -19.80 0.42 -11.14
C GLY A 155 -19.94 -0.17 -12.52
N GLY A 156 -19.42 -1.38 -12.73
CA GLY A 156 -19.72 -2.20 -13.90
C GLY A 156 -21.11 -2.81 -13.82
N GLU A 157 -21.56 -3.43 -14.93
CA GLU A 157 -22.86 -4.11 -15.01
C GLU A 157 -22.78 -5.58 -14.54
N GLU A 158 -21.64 -6.23 -14.70
CA GLU A 158 -21.42 -7.62 -14.31
C GLU A 158 -21.25 -7.73 -12.79
N GLU A 159 -21.93 -8.67 -12.17
CA GLU A 159 -21.91 -8.89 -10.72
C GLU A 159 -21.21 -10.20 -10.38
N LEU A 160 -20.56 -10.24 -9.21
CA LEU A 160 -19.90 -11.43 -8.68
C LEU A 160 -20.10 -11.51 -7.17
N ASN A 161 -20.46 -12.69 -6.67
CA ASN A 161 -20.63 -12.95 -5.26
C ASN A 161 -19.31 -13.50 -4.69
N ILE A 162 -18.67 -12.75 -3.80
CA ILE A 162 -17.35 -13.10 -3.23
C ILE A 162 -17.47 -13.34 -1.73
N THR A 163 -16.78 -14.38 -1.25
CA THR A 163 -16.54 -14.60 0.18
C THR A 163 -15.06 -14.40 0.49
N VAL A 164 -14.73 -13.61 1.51
CA VAL A 164 -13.39 -13.54 2.11
C VAL A 164 -13.38 -14.30 3.42
N VAL A 165 -12.32 -15.08 3.69
CA VAL A 165 -12.17 -15.93 4.86
C VAL A 165 -11.13 -15.33 5.81
N GLN A 166 -11.43 -15.29 7.12
CA GLN A 166 -10.50 -14.92 8.19
C GLN A 166 -10.47 -16.07 9.22
N PRO A 167 -9.49 -16.99 9.11
CA PRO A 167 -9.47 -18.21 9.93
C PRO A 167 -8.78 -18.06 11.29
N LEU A 168 -7.99 -17.02 11.50
CA LEU A 168 -7.10 -16.70 12.63
C LEU A 168 -5.82 -17.54 12.70
N ASP A 169 -5.81 -18.71 12.08
CA ASP A 169 -4.65 -19.58 11.96
C ASP A 169 -4.66 -20.36 10.63
N THR A 170 -3.65 -21.17 10.42
CA THR A 170 -3.46 -21.96 9.19
C THR A 170 -4.09 -23.36 9.25
N ASN A 171 -5.11 -23.57 10.08
CA ASN A 171 -5.83 -24.83 10.16
C ASN A 171 -6.65 -25.07 8.87
N MET A 172 -6.10 -25.91 7.99
CA MET A 172 -6.72 -26.19 6.68
C MET A 172 -8.11 -26.81 6.80
N THR A 173 -8.36 -27.66 7.81
CA THR A 173 -9.70 -28.25 8.02
C THR A 173 -10.75 -27.17 8.26
N GLU A 174 -10.46 -26.18 9.08
CA GLU A 174 -11.36 -25.07 9.35
C GLU A 174 -11.54 -24.16 8.13
N ILE A 175 -10.45 -23.84 7.41
CA ILE A 175 -10.50 -23.02 6.20
C ILE A 175 -11.40 -23.67 5.15
N VAL A 176 -11.24 -24.99 4.95
CA VAL A 176 -12.05 -25.78 4.02
C VAL A 176 -13.51 -25.84 4.48
N GLN A 177 -13.76 -26.02 5.77
CA GLN A 177 -15.12 -26.04 6.32
C GLN A 177 -15.83 -24.67 6.09
N ILE A 178 -15.17 -23.56 6.38
CA ILE A 178 -15.71 -22.21 6.14
C ILE A 178 -15.99 -22.03 4.64
N THR A 179 -15.06 -22.49 3.77
CA THR A 179 -15.17 -22.42 2.32
C THR A 179 -16.37 -23.19 1.81
N ASN A 180 -16.54 -24.44 2.23
CA ASN A 180 -17.63 -25.30 1.76
C ASN A 180 -19.01 -24.80 2.20
N ASN A 181 -19.09 -24.10 3.33
CA ASN A 181 -20.31 -23.47 3.83
C ASN A 181 -20.59 -22.10 3.19
N ALA A 182 -19.66 -21.51 2.44
CA ALA A 182 -19.87 -20.22 1.80
C ALA A 182 -20.89 -20.34 0.64
N ASN A 183 -21.83 -19.40 0.58
CA ASN A 183 -22.76 -19.28 -0.56
C ASN A 183 -22.30 -18.17 -1.50
N SER A 184 -21.28 -18.46 -2.30
CA SER A 184 -20.68 -17.49 -3.22
C SER A 184 -20.03 -18.18 -4.41
N ASP A 185 -19.82 -17.41 -5.49
CA ASP A 185 -19.17 -17.86 -6.72
C ASP A 185 -17.67 -18.05 -6.54
N LEU A 186 -17.08 -17.20 -5.69
CA LEU A 186 -15.64 -17.14 -5.46
C LEU A 186 -15.35 -17.00 -3.96
N VAL A 187 -14.38 -17.79 -3.47
CA VAL A 187 -13.88 -17.71 -2.10
C VAL A 187 -12.41 -17.29 -2.10
N ILE A 188 -12.06 -16.30 -1.28
CA ILE A 188 -10.70 -15.79 -1.15
C ILE A 188 -10.12 -16.19 0.20
N TRP A 189 -8.97 -16.87 0.17
CA TRP A 189 -8.21 -17.21 1.36
C TRP A 189 -7.11 -16.16 1.62
N PRO A 190 -6.65 -16.01 2.89
CA PRO A 190 -5.56 -15.10 3.22
C PRO A 190 -4.21 -15.57 2.69
N GLU A 191 -3.17 -14.76 2.95
CA GLU A 191 -1.78 -15.03 2.58
C GLU A 191 -1.20 -16.22 3.32
N ALA A 192 -0.46 -17.08 2.59
CA ALA A 192 0.42 -18.12 3.14
C ALA A 192 -0.27 -19.11 4.11
N VAL A 193 -1.43 -19.62 3.72
CA VAL A 193 -2.20 -20.56 4.57
C VAL A 193 -1.54 -21.93 4.67
N THR A 194 -0.84 -22.38 3.63
CA THR A 194 -0.07 -23.64 3.59
C THR A 194 0.88 -23.65 2.39
N VAL A 195 1.66 -24.72 2.26
CA VAL A 195 2.39 -25.02 1.02
C VAL A 195 1.39 -25.50 -0.03
N TYR A 196 1.54 -24.99 -1.26
CA TYR A 196 0.67 -25.36 -2.37
C TYR A 196 0.85 -26.84 -2.74
N ASP A 197 -0.28 -27.55 -2.80
CA ASP A 197 -0.38 -28.88 -3.36
C ASP A 197 -1.65 -28.97 -4.21
N GLN A 198 -1.57 -29.59 -5.37
CA GLN A 198 -2.69 -29.69 -6.32
C GLN A 198 -3.91 -30.43 -5.72
N SER A 199 -3.70 -31.33 -4.76
CA SER A 199 -4.78 -32.07 -4.08
C SER A 199 -5.72 -31.17 -3.28
N ILE A 200 -5.25 -29.96 -2.86
CA ILE A 200 -6.07 -29.00 -2.09
C ILE A 200 -7.35 -28.62 -2.85
N SER A 201 -7.30 -28.58 -4.17
CA SER A 201 -8.47 -28.27 -5.01
C SER A 201 -9.63 -29.26 -4.79
N SER A 202 -9.33 -30.52 -4.51
CA SER A 202 -10.35 -31.56 -4.27
C SER A 202 -11.10 -31.37 -2.95
N LEU A 203 -10.52 -30.64 -1.98
CA LEU A 203 -11.10 -30.40 -0.65
C LEU A 203 -12.22 -29.32 -0.69
N THR A 204 -12.29 -28.53 -1.72
CA THR A 204 -13.15 -27.32 -1.77
C THR A 204 -14.52 -27.55 -2.41
N SER A 205 -14.97 -28.80 -2.53
CA SER A 205 -16.30 -29.19 -3.05
C SER A 205 -16.66 -28.52 -4.38
N GLY A 206 -15.68 -28.35 -5.28
CA GLY A 206 -15.84 -27.74 -6.61
C GLY A 206 -15.99 -26.21 -6.61
N LYS A 207 -15.86 -25.53 -5.48
CA LYS A 207 -15.89 -24.05 -5.41
C LYS A 207 -14.65 -23.43 -6.08
N ILE A 208 -14.84 -22.24 -6.65
CA ILE A 208 -13.71 -21.46 -7.15
C ILE A 208 -13.04 -20.81 -5.93
N VAL A 209 -11.79 -21.15 -5.70
CA VAL A 209 -10.99 -20.59 -4.61
C VAL A 209 -9.75 -19.92 -5.19
N ILE A 210 -9.45 -18.70 -4.71
CA ILE A 210 -8.15 -18.04 -4.90
C ILE A 210 -7.53 -17.90 -3.53
N GLY A 211 -6.45 -18.63 -3.28
CA GLY A 211 -5.79 -18.68 -1.97
C GLY A 211 -4.35 -18.20 -2.00
N GLY A 212 -3.85 -17.77 -0.85
CA GLY A 212 -2.45 -17.43 -0.63
C GLY A 212 -1.66 -18.63 -0.14
N PHE A 213 -0.61 -19.01 -0.84
CA PHE A 213 0.18 -20.22 -0.59
C PHE A 213 1.67 -19.93 -0.62
N PHE A 214 2.45 -20.80 0.03
CA PHE A 214 3.85 -20.98 -0.31
C PHE A 214 3.94 -21.92 -1.52
N ARG A 215 4.57 -21.48 -2.61
CA ARG A 215 4.77 -22.23 -3.84
C ARG A 215 6.25 -22.53 -4.03
N GLU A 216 6.58 -23.78 -4.30
CA GLU A 216 7.94 -24.20 -4.63
C GLU A 216 8.05 -24.46 -6.13
N GLU A 217 9.13 -24.00 -6.75
CA GLU A 217 9.50 -24.24 -8.14
C GLU A 217 11.02 -24.22 -8.27
N GLU A 218 11.62 -25.29 -8.77
CA GLU A 218 13.07 -25.39 -9.04
C GLU A 218 13.98 -24.96 -7.87
N ASN A 219 13.65 -25.32 -6.63
CA ASN A 219 14.31 -24.91 -5.38
C ASN A 219 14.12 -23.43 -4.98
N TYR A 220 13.21 -22.71 -5.62
CA TYR A 220 12.79 -21.38 -5.21
C TYR A 220 11.45 -21.43 -4.49
N PHE A 221 11.34 -20.64 -3.43
CA PHE A 221 10.11 -20.53 -2.65
C PHE A 221 9.46 -19.15 -2.86
N TYR A 222 8.20 -19.15 -3.20
CA TYR A 222 7.41 -17.93 -3.45
C TYR A 222 6.21 -17.87 -2.51
N THR A 223 5.81 -16.66 -2.13
CA THR A 223 4.46 -16.43 -1.62
C THR A 223 3.57 -16.10 -2.80
N SER A 224 2.51 -16.89 -3.02
CA SER A 224 1.74 -16.84 -4.26
C SER A 224 0.25 -16.79 -4.01
N ALA A 225 -0.48 -16.01 -4.81
CA ALA A 225 -1.93 -16.10 -4.95
C ALA A 225 -2.25 -17.09 -6.07
N ILE A 226 -2.99 -18.16 -5.78
CA ILE A 226 -3.27 -19.25 -6.73
C ILE A 226 -4.77 -19.49 -6.85
N ASN A 227 -5.27 -19.49 -8.08
CA ASN A 227 -6.62 -19.97 -8.39
C ASN A 227 -6.60 -21.50 -8.47
N LEU A 228 -7.19 -22.18 -7.49
CA LEU A 228 -7.15 -23.64 -7.38
C LEU A 228 -7.85 -24.37 -8.54
N LYS A 229 -8.80 -23.71 -9.22
CA LYS A 229 -9.54 -24.29 -10.34
C LYS A 229 -8.76 -24.25 -11.65
N THR A 230 -8.06 -23.12 -11.92
CA THR A 230 -7.39 -22.89 -13.22
C THR A 230 -5.88 -23.09 -13.14
N GLY A 231 -5.29 -23.13 -11.95
CA GLY A 231 -3.86 -23.14 -11.74
C GLY A 231 -3.18 -21.79 -12.02
N HIS A 232 -3.96 -20.74 -12.40
CA HIS A 232 -3.37 -19.41 -12.59
C HIS A 232 -2.84 -18.85 -11.27
N PHE A 233 -1.62 -18.32 -11.29
CA PHE A 233 -0.97 -17.82 -10.09
C PHE A 233 -0.30 -16.45 -10.30
N TYR A 234 -0.04 -15.80 -9.18
CA TYR A 234 0.76 -14.59 -9.06
C TYR A 234 1.72 -14.73 -7.89
N ASP A 235 3.02 -14.58 -8.12
CA ASP A 235 4.06 -14.62 -7.10
C ASP A 235 4.36 -13.22 -6.60
N LYS A 236 4.43 -13.07 -5.28
CA LYS A 236 4.73 -11.83 -4.57
C LYS A 236 6.05 -11.24 -5.05
N ARG A 237 6.01 -9.95 -5.38
CA ARG A 237 7.15 -9.24 -5.92
C ARG A 237 7.87 -8.36 -4.89
N ASN A 238 7.11 -7.64 -4.08
CA ASN A 238 7.66 -6.78 -3.04
C ASN A 238 7.75 -7.55 -1.72
N LEU A 239 8.89 -8.16 -1.50
CA LEU A 239 9.16 -8.92 -0.28
C LEU A 239 9.46 -8.00 0.90
N VAL A 240 9.04 -8.40 2.10
CA VAL A 240 9.29 -7.67 3.36
C VAL A 240 10.75 -7.85 3.78
N PRO A 241 11.53 -6.76 3.90
CA PRO A 241 12.91 -6.85 4.39
C PRO A 241 12.95 -7.45 5.80
N PHE A 242 13.95 -8.29 6.06
CA PHE A 242 14.17 -9.03 7.31
C PHE A 242 13.10 -10.05 7.71
N GLY A 243 11.92 -10.04 7.07
CA GLY A 243 10.87 -11.04 7.30
C GLY A 243 10.83 -12.11 6.21
N GLU A 244 10.96 -11.70 4.94
CA GLU A 244 10.85 -12.57 3.77
C GLU A 244 12.14 -12.70 2.97
N PHE A 245 13.00 -11.71 3.06
CA PHE A 245 14.36 -11.74 2.51
C PHE A 245 15.30 -10.92 3.36
N GLN A 246 16.60 -11.21 3.25
CA GLN A 246 17.63 -10.45 3.93
C GLN A 246 18.21 -9.39 2.99
N PRO A 247 18.04 -8.08 3.29
CA PRO A 247 18.74 -7.03 2.56
C PRO A 247 20.24 -7.19 2.74
N PHE A 248 21.01 -6.98 1.67
CA PHE A 248 22.47 -7.07 1.67
C PHE A 248 23.06 -8.47 2.03
N GLY A 249 22.28 -9.55 1.87
CA GLY A 249 22.56 -10.93 2.25
C GLY A 249 24.03 -11.30 2.49
N ALA A 250 24.86 -11.34 1.44
CA ALA A 250 26.27 -11.70 1.56
C ALA A 250 27.13 -10.76 2.42
N LEU A 251 26.78 -9.47 2.52
CA LEU A 251 27.50 -8.49 3.35
C LEU A 251 27.16 -8.62 4.84
N LEU A 252 26.00 -9.18 5.15
CA LEU A 252 25.48 -9.30 6.53
C LEU A 252 25.46 -10.76 7.01
N GLU A 253 26.01 -11.71 6.27
CA GLU A 253 25.99 -13.13 6.62
C GLU A 253 26.57 -13.39 8.02
N ASN A 254 27.77 -12.86 8.28
CA ASN A 254 28.40 -12.96 9.63
C ASN A 254 27.60 -12.25 10.73
N PHE A 255 26.90 -11.17 10.38
CA PHE A 255 26.03 -10.44 11.32
C PHE A 255 24.74 -11.22 11.60
N ASN A 256 24.17 -11.85 10.57
CA ASN A 256 22.99 -12.68 10.70
C ASN A 256 23.24 -13.92 11.56
N ASP A 257 24.38 -14.59 11.36
CA ASP A 257 24.81 -15.72 12.17
C ASP A 257 25.03 -15.33 13.61
N PHE A 258 25.66 -14.19 13.86
CA PHE A 258 25.89 -13.67 15.20
C PHE A 258 24.58 -13.37 15.97
N PHE A 259 23.56 -12.88 15.28
CA PHE A 259 22.26 -12.55 15.87
C PHE A 259 21.20 -13.64 15.72
N ASN A 260 21.56 -14.81 15.17
CA ASN A 260 20.62 -15.92 14.89
C ASN A 260 19.37 -15.46 14.10
N ILE A 261 19.54 -14.56 13.11
CA ILE A 261 18.43 -14.12 12.29
C ILE A 261 18.03 -15.27 11.36
N PRO A 262 16.77 -15.73 11.39
CA PRO A 262 16.33 -16.81 10.52
C PRO A 262 16.57 -16.46 9.04
N ASN A 263 17.24 -17.36 8.31
CA ASN A 263 17.44 -17.24 6.87
C ASN A 263 16.13 -17.54 6.14
N SER A 264 15.19 -16.58 6.13
CA SER A 264 14.05 -16.65 5.22
C SER A 264 14.48 -16.12 3.85
N SER A 265 14.53 -16.98 2.86
CA SER A 265 14.91 -16.65 1.49
C SER A 265 13.75 -16.93 0.54
N LEU A 266 12.69 -16.15 0.65
CA LEU A 266 11.65 -16.17 -0.37
C LEU A 266 12.17 -15.50 -1.64
N SER A 267 11.75 -16.04 -2.77
CA SER A 267 12.11 -15.54 -4.08
C SER A 267 11.11 -14.49 -4.56
N ARG A 268 11.61 -13.48 -5.28
CA ARG A 268 10.76 -12.46 -5.86
C ARG A 268 10.10 -12.97 -7.13
N GLY A 269 8.80 -12.77 -7.25
CA GLY A 269 8.09 -12.99 -8.50
C GLY A 269 8.60 -12.11 -9.64
N GLU A 270 8.42 -12.57 -10.86
CA GLU A 270 8.79 -11.84 -12.07
C GLU A 270 8.03 -10.53 -12.24
N LYS A 271 8.61 -9.57 -12.98
CA LYS A 271 7.98 -8.27 -13.22
C LYS A 271 6.70 -8.37 -14.06
N ASN A 272 6.74 -9.21 -15.09
CA ASN A 272 5.68 -9.32 -16.09
C ASN A 272 4.97 -10.67 -15.98
N GLN A 273 4.34 -10.94 -14.85
CA GLN A 273 3.54 -12.13 -14.66
C GLN A 273 2.20 -12.02 -15.40
N ALA A 274 1.68 -13.14 -15.88
CA ALA A 274 0.39 -13.22 -16.55
C ALA A 274 -0.73 -12.58 -15.69
N LYS A 275 -1.72 -11.99 -16.35
CA LYS A 275 -2.87 -11.37 -15.71
C LYS A 275 -4.12 -12.21 -15.94
N ALA A 276 -4.99 -12.24 -14.96
CA ALA A 276 -6.37 -12.72 -15.05
C ALA A 276 -7.34 -11.53 -15.00
N ASP A 277 -8.62 -11.79 -14.92
CA ASP A 277 -9.65 -10.75 -14.68
C ASP A 277 -9.50 -10.09 -13.32
N TRP A 278 -8.71 -10.66 -12.42
CA TRP A 278 -8.41 -10.17 -11.09
C TRP A 278 -6.94 -9.76 -10.95
N SER A 279 -6.72 -8.78 -10.12
CA SER A 279 -5.39 -8.38 -9.65
C SER A 279 -5.14 -8.99 -8.29
N ALA A 280 -3.98 -9.63 -8.07
CA ALA A 280 -3.53 -9.95 -6.71
C ALA A 280 -2.51 -8.93 -6.23
N LEU A 281 -2.65 -8.54 -4.96
CA LEU A 281 -1.68 -7.78 -4.20
C LEU A 281 -1.50 -8.50 -2.86
N ILE A 282 -0.27 -8.93 -2.57
CA ILE A 282 0.00 -9.74 -1.38
C ILE A 282 0.66 -8.86 -0.31
N CYS A 283 0.00 -8.75 0.84
CA CYS A 283 0.48 -8.01 2.02
C CYS A 283 0.83 -6.54 1.66
N TRP A 284 2.00 -6.06 2.03
CA TRP A 284 2.42 -4.68 1.84
C TRP A 284 2.62 -4.21 0.38
N GLU A 285 2.53 -5.12 -0.61
CA GLU A 285 2.54 -4.74 -2.04
C GLU A 285 1.51 -3.66 -2.37
N LEU A 286 0.41 -3.64 -1.62
CA LEU A 286 -0.64 -2.65 -1.72
C LEU A 286 -0.14 -1.20 -1.54
N ALA A 287 0.96 -1.00 -0.83
CA ALA A 287 1.55 0.33 -0.63
C ALA A 287 2.35 0.82 -1.85
N PHE A 288 2.89 -0.09 -2.68
CA PHE A 288 3.77 0.24 -3.80
C PHE A 288 2.97 0.63 -5.06
N ASN A 289 2.97 1.92 -5.41
CA ASN A 289 2.24 2.44 -6.57
C ASN A 289 2.59 1.70 -7.87
N SER A 290 3.86 1.42 -8.12
CA SER A 290 4.31 0.75 -9.35
C SER A 290 3.76 -0.68 -9.46
N THR A 291 3.78 -1.44 -8.37
CA THR A 291 3.23 -2.81 -8.33
C THR A 291 1.71 -2.77 -8.44
N PHE A 292 1.05 -1.89 -7.68
CA PHE A 292 -0.39 -1.70 -7.75
C PHE A 292 -0.86 -1.38 -9.17
N ILE A 293 -0.28 -0.37 -9.83
CA ILE A 293 -0.65 0.03 -11.19
C ILE A 293 -0.40 -1.11 -12.18
N ASN A 294 0.79 -1.73 -12.11
CA ASN A 294 1.13 -2.82 -13.01
C ASN A 294 0.15 -3.98 -12.90
N ARG A 295 -0.20 -4.39 -11.69
CA ARG A 295 -1.10 -5.51 -11.45
C ARG A 295 -2.56 -5.20 -11.76
N THR A 296 -3.03 -4.00 -11.42
CA THR A 296 -4.46 -3.64 -11.44
C THR A 296 -4.94 -3.16 -12.81
N ARG A 297 -4.06 -2.57 -13.63
CA ARG A 297 -4.43 -2.10 -14.97
C ARG A 297 -4.96 -3.25 -15.83
N GLY A 298 -6.16 -3.06 -16.41
CA GLY A 298 -6.81 -4.04 -17.28
C GLY A 298 -7.46 -5.21 -16.55
N THR A 299 -7.59 -5.17 -15.21
CA THR A 299 -8.32 -6.19 -14.44
C THR A 299 -9.68 -5.65 -14.01
N LYS A 300 -10.59 -6.51 -13.55
CA LYS A 300 -11.96 -6.13 -13.18
C LYS A 300 -12.11 -5.84 -11.68
N TYR A 301 -11.35 -6.51 -10.81
CA TYR A 301 -11.38 -6.35 -9.35
C TYR A 301 -10.02 -6.70 -8.74
N ILE A 302 -9.84 -6.39 -7.46
CA ILE A 302 -8.59 -6.58 -6.74
C ILE A 302 -8.80 -7.59 -5.61
N ILE A 303 -7.89 -8.53 -5.49
CA ILE A 303 -7.75 -9.44 -4.36
C ILE A 303 -6.55 -8.99 -3.55
N HIS A 304 -6.77 -8.72 -2.27
CA HIS A 304 -5.71 -8.41 -1.34
C HIS A 304 -5.64 -9.46 -0.25
N MET A 305 -4.54 -10.18 -0.20
CA MET A 305 -4.28 -11.25 0.77
C MET A 305 -3.21 -10.78 1.75
N SER A 306 -3.41 -11.02 3.05
CA SER A 306 -2.41 -10.64 4.05
C SER A 306 -2.42 -11.57 5.25
N ASN A 307 -1.24 -11.69 5.88
CA ASN A 307 -1.09 -12.25 7.20
C ASN A 307 -0.66 -11.16 8.17
N ASP A 308 -1.64 -10.52 8.83
CA ASP A 308 -1.36 -9.40 9.75
C ASP A 308 -1.06 -9.88 11.18
N LYS A 309 -0.99 -11.19 11.44
CA LYS A 309 -0.86 -11.79 12.79
C LYS A 309 0.40 -11.35 13.53
N TRP A 310 1.50 -11.23 12.81
CA TRP A 310 2.82 -10.93 13.36
C TRP A 310 3.11 -9.43 13.51
N TYR A 311 2.20 -8.57 13.07
CA TYR A 311 2.32 -7.13 13.25
C TYR A 311 1.72 -6.65 14.58
N GLY A 312 2.22 -5.53 15.10
CA GLY A 312 1.65 -4.84 16.25
C GLY A 312 0.22 -4.33 16.01
N LYS A 313 -0.41 -3.81 17.05
CA LYS A 313 -1.85 -3.49 17.07
C LYS A 313 -2.31 -2.44 16.04
N SER A 314 -1.46 -1.47 15.71
CA SER A 314 -1.85 -0.34 14.83
C SER A 314 -1.75 -0.65 13.33
N MET A 315 -0.94 -1.64 12.94
CA MET A 315 -0.67 -1.94 11.53
C MET A 315 -1.92 -2.38 10.74
N PRO A 316 -2.80 -3.29 11.22
CA PRO A 316 -3.95 -3.73 10.44
C PRO A 316 -4.90 -2.61 10.02
N ALA A 317 -5.08 -1.58 10.87
CA ALA A 317 -5.91 -0.41 10.54
C ALA A 317 -5.25 0.48 9.48
N GLN A 318 -3.92 0.67 9.55
CA GLN A 318 -3.16 1.39 8.52
C GLN A 318 -3.22 0.64 7.18
N HIS A 319 -3.07 -0.68 7.21
CA HIS A 319 -3.12 -1.54 6.04
C HIS A 319 -4.50 -1.52 5.37
N LEU A 320 -5.58 -1.56 6.16
CA LEU A 320 -6.95 -1.38 5.66
C LEU A 320 -7.13 -0.01 4.98
N LYS A 321 -6.53 1.06 5.53
CA LYS A 321 -6.60 2.40 4.93
C LYS A 321 -5.95 2.43 3.54
N HIS A 322 -4.81 1.76 3.36
CA HIS A 322 -4.21 1.58 2.03
C HIS A 322 -5.17 0.83 1.09
N ALA A 323 -5.80 -0.27 1.54
CA ALA A 323 -6.74 -1.03 0.72
C ALA A 323 -7.95 -0.19 0.26
N LYS A 324 -8.51 0.63 1.16
CA LYS A 324 -9.59 1.58 0.83
C LYS A 324 -9.16 2.61 -0.21
N ALA A 325 -7.96 3.20 -0.05
CA ALA A 325 -7.44 4.16 -1.02
C ALA A 325 -7.28 3.52 -2.41
N ARG A 326 -6.77 2.28 -2.49
CA ARG A 326 -6.63 1.54 -3.75
C ARG A 326 -7.97 1.24 -4.42
N ALA A 327 -9.01 0.96 -3.65
CA ALA A 327 -10.36 0.80 -4.20
C ALA A 327 -10.84 2.08 -4.87
N VAL A 328 -10.74 3.23 -4.21
CA VAL A 328 -11.14 4.54 -4.78
C VAL A 328 -10.26 4.93 -5.97
N GLU A 329 -8.94 4.78 -5.85
CA GLU A 329 -7.95 5.16 -6.86
C GLU A 329 -8.12 4.39 -8.18
N SER A 330 -8.47 3.10 -8.09
CA SER A 330 -8.69 2.24 -9.25
C SER A 330 -10.13 2.22 -9.76
N ASN A 331 -11.08 2.68 -8.98
CA ASN A 331 -12.52 2.44 -9.18
C ASN A 331 -12.86 0.94 -9.30
N LYS A 332 -12.21 0.11 -8.50
CA LYS A 332 -12.42 -1.35 -8.48
C LYS A 332 -12.64 -1.81 -7.05
N TRP A 333 -13.47 -2.83 -6.89
CA TRP A 333 -13.66 -3.48 -5.60
C TRP A 333 -12.39 -4.17 -5.14
N VAL A 334 -12.14 -4.15 -3.83
CA VAL A 334 -11.03 -4.87 -3.18
C VAL A 334 -11.58 -5.92 -2.24
N ALA A 335 -11.40 -7.20 -2.57
CA ALA A 335 -11.68 -8.32 -1.67
C ALA A 335 -10.44 -8.56 -0.79
N ARG A 336 -10.48 -8.04 0.46
CA ARG A 336 -9.38 -8.18 1.41
C ARG A 336 -9.63 -9.32 2.37
N ALA A 337 -8.81 -10.38 2.29
CA ALA A 337 -8.76 -11.52 3.19
C ALA A 337 -7.49 -11.49 4.02
N THR A 338 -7.59 -11.58 5.35
CA THR A 338 -6.45 -11.59 6.26
C THR A 338 -6.47 -12.83 7.14
N LEU A 339 -5.30 -13.36 7.53
CA LEU A 339 -5.23 -14.51 8.43
C LEU A 339 -5.74 -14.14 9.83
N ASP A 340 -5.20 -13.07 10.41
CA ASP A 340 -5.65 -12.43 11.65
C ASP A 340 -5.36 -10.93 11.57
N GLY A 341 -6.26 -10.18 11.02
CA GLY A 341 -6.15 -8.75 10.80
C GLY A 341 -7.51 -8.10 10.70
N ILE A 342 -7.72 -7.28 9.66
CA ILE A 342 -9.03 -6.69 9.38
C ILE A 342 -9.43 -7.10 7.97
N SER A 343 -10.41 -8.00 7.83
CA SER A 343 -10.95 -8.42 6.54
C SER A 343 -12.20 -7.64 6.17
N GLN A 344 -12.31 -7.26 4.89
CA GLN A 344 -13.43 -6.51 4.35
C GLN A 344 -13.50 -6.65 2.82
N ILE A 345 -14.68 -6.62 2.25
CA ILE A 345 -14.90 -6.40 0.83
C ILE A 345 -15.21 -4.92 0.65
N ILE A 346 -14.29 -4.19 0.01
CA ILE A 346 -14.22 -2.73 0.01
C ILE A 346 -14.70 -2.21 -1.33
N SER A 347 -15.74 -1.36 -1.29
CA SER A 347 -16.23 -0.65 -2.46
C SER A 347 -15.35 0.56 -2.79
N PRO A 348 -15.16 0.90 -4.08
CA PRO A 348 -14.64 2.20 -4.47
C PRO A 348 -15.52 3.37 -3.98
N ARG A 349 -16.78 3.09 -3.66
CA ARG A 349 -17.73 3.99 -3.01
C ARG A 349 -17.92 3.54 -1.56
N SER A 350 -17.16 4.05 -0.64
CA SER A 350 -16.98 3.57 0.74
C SER A 350 -18.27 3.11 1.47
N LYS A 351 -19.43 3.73 1.17
CA LYS A 351 -20.75 3.42 1.78
C LYS A 351 -21.32 2.03 1.39
N GLU A 352 -20.83 1.44 0.32
CA GLU A 352 -21.29 0.13 -0.19
C GLU A 352 -20.40 -1.03 0.27
N SER A 353 -19.36 -0.74 1.03
CA SER A 353 -18.47 -1.77 1.56
C SER A 353 -19.19 -2.72 2.51
N SER A 354 -18.74 -3.97 2.55
CA SER A 354 -19.25 -4.97 3.50
C SER A 354 -19.00 -4.58 4.96
N ARG A 355 -19.58 -5.32 5.90
CA ARG A 355 -19.14 -5.32 7.29
C ARG A 355 -17.65 -5.64 7.39
N ILE A 356 -17.04 -5.38 8.55
CA ILE A 356 -15.64 -5.69 8.87
C ILE A 356 -15.61 -6.92 9.76
N LEU A 357 -14.67 -7.87 9.50
CA LEU A 357 -14.15 -8.77 10.52
C LEU A 357 -12.92 -8.13 11.14
N LYS A 358 -12.95 -7.93 12.45
CA LYS A 358 -11.85 -7.34 13.22
C LYS A 358 -10.79 -8.39 13.51
N ARG A 359 -9.61 -7.93 13.92
CA ARG A 359 -8.56 -8.81 14.46
C ARG A 359 -9.09 -9.63 15.62
N GLY A 360 -8.81 -10.94 15.64
CA GLY A 360 -9.33 -11.89 16.61
C GLY A 360 -10.74 -12.42 16.33
N GLU A 361 -11.44 -11.93 15.30
CA GLU A 361 -12.74 -12.45 14.88
C GLU A 361 -12.57 -13.52 13.79
N LYS A 362 -12.92 -14.78 14.09
CA LYS A 362 -12.95 -15.88 13.12
C LYS A 362 -14.24 -15.84 12.30
N GLY A 363 -14.14 -16.12 11.00
CA GLY A 363 -15.31 -16.28 10.15
C GLY A 363 -15.09 -15.91 8.69
N SER A 364 -16.19 -15.55 8.04
CA SER A 364 -16.19 -15.11 6.66
C SER A 364 -17.17 -13.96 6.41
N ILE A 365 -16.95 -13.25 5.32
CA ILE A 365 -17.84 -12.21 4.82
C ILE A 365 -18.16 -12.53 3.38
N THR A 366 -19.46 -12.66 3.07
CA THR A 366 -19.95 -12.73 1.70
C THR A 366 -20.56 -11.40 1.31
N HIS A 367 -20.20 -10.91 0.14
CA HIS A 367 -20.73 -9.66 -0.41
C HIS A 367 -20.76 -9.71 -1.94
N LYS A 368 -21.74 -9.06 -2.50
CA LYS A 368 -21.91 -8.92 -3.95
C LYS A 368 -21.15 -7.69 -4.43
N ILE A 369 -20.31 -7.85 -5.43
CA ILE A 369 -19.53 -6.78 -6.03
C ILE A 369 -19.91 -6.57 -7.48
N THR A 370 -19.66 -5.37 -8.01
CA THR A 370 -19.77 -5.08 -9.44
C THR A 370 -18.38 -5.04 -10.07
N LEU A 371 -18.21 -5.74 -11.18
CA LEU A 371 -16.94 -5.84 -11.90
C LEU A 371 -16.74 -4.59 -12.79
N ASN A 372 -15.54 -4.03 -12.80
CA ASN A 372 -15.25 -2.85 -13.60
C ASN A 372 -13.93 -3.03 -14.38
N ASP A 373 -14.03 -3.14 -15.69
CA ASP A 373 -12.91 -3.30 -16.61
C ASP A 373 -12.25 -1.96 -17.01
N LYS A 374 -12.91 -0.81 -16.70
CA LYS A 374 -12.40 0.51 -17.06
C LYS A 374 -11.28 0.94 -16.12
N ASP A 375 -10.18 1.36 -16.70
CA ASP A 375 -9.08 1.94 -15.95
C ASP A 375 -9.27 3.43 -15.73
N THR A 376 -9.04 3.88 -14.50
CA THR A 376 -9.02 5.31 -14.14
C THR A 376 -7.86 6.04 -14.83
N PHE A 377 -7.88 7.37 -14.85
CA PHE A 377 -6.77 8.17 -15.38
C PHE A 377 -5.47 7.85 -14.64
N TYR A 378 -5.53 7.70 -13.32
CA TYR A 378 -4.36 7.33 -12.53
C TYR A 378 -3.83 5.94 -12.90
N LEU A 379 -4.67 4.91 -13.08
CA LEU A 379 -4.19 3.60 -13.53
C LEU A 379 -3.52 3.64 -14.91
N LYS A 380 -3.96 4.54 -15.80
CA LYS A 380 -3.36 4.70 -17.14
C LYS A 380 -1.99 5.39 -17.11
N TYR A 381 -1.84 6.43 -16.33
CA TYR A 381 -0.66 7.32 -16.37
C TYR A 381 0.21 7.26 -15.13
N GLY A 382 -0.31 6.75 -14.01
CA GLY A 382 0.40 6.64 -12.74
C GLY A 382 0.88 7.99 -12.20
N ASP A 383 2.03 7.95 -11.55
CA ASP A 383 2.67 9.14 -10.98
C ASP A 383 3.40 10.01 -12.04
N ALA A 384 3.50 9.54 -13.31
CA ALA A 384 4.31 10.20 -14.34
C ALA A 384 3.95 11.67 -14.60
N PRO A 385 2.67 12.09 -14.67
CA PRO A 385 2.34 13.49 -14.89
C PRO A 385 2.89 14.42 -13.81
N PHE A 386 2.74 14.05 -12.53
CA PHE A 386 3.25 14.83 -11.42
C PHE A 386 4.77 14.76 -11.30
N LEU A 387 5.37 13.62 -11.62
CA LEU A 387 6.82 13.44 -11.62
C LEU A 387 7.49 14.35 -12.67
N ILE A 388 6.99 14.32 -13.90
CA ILE A 388 7.48 15.17 -14.99
C ILE A 388 7.30 16.64 -14.62
N PHE A 389 6.10 17.04 -14.18
CA PHE A 389 5.82 18.40 -13.76
C PHE A 389 6.78 18.86 -12.64
N SER A 390 6.98 18.04 -11.61
CA SER A 390 7.85 18.39 -10.47
C SER A 390 9.31 18.50 -10.89
N ILE A 391 9.82 17.59 -11.71
CA ILE A 391 11.19 17.64 -12.23
C ILE A 391 11.38 18.90 -13.09
N LEU A 392 10.48 19.16 -14.04
CA LEU A 392 10.58 20.35 -14.90
C LEU A 392 10.51 21.65 -14.10
N THR A 393 9.65 21.71 -13.07
CA THR A 393 9.57 22.87 -12.18
C THR A 393 10.92 23.11 -11.47
N LEU A 394 11.53 22.08 -10.91
CA LEU A 394 12.81 22.22 -10.20
C LEU A 394 13.97 22.54 -11.13
N LEU A 395 14.02 21.94 -12.34
CA LEU A 395 15.04 22.23 -13.35
C LEU A 395 14.92 23.65 -13.89
N PHE A 396 13.72 24.08 -14.28
CA PHE A 396 13.47 25.42 -14.80
C PHE A 396 13.94 26.51 -13.82
N LEU A 397 13.67 26.30 -12.54
CA LEU A 397 14.04 27.26 -11.51
C LEU A 397 15.53 27.22 -11.15
N SER A 398 16.22 26.10 -11.33
CA SER A 398 17.68 26.05 -11.22
C SER A 398 18.37 26.86 -12.31
N LEU A 399 17.77 26.95 -13.50
CA LEU A 399 18.30 27.72 -14.64
C LEU A 399 18.06 29.23 -14.49
N ILE A 400 17.02 29.67 -13.78
CA ILE A 400 16.72 31.10 -13.59
C ILE A 400 17.58 31.69 -12.45
N HIS A 401 18.12 30.89 -11.56
CA HIS A 401 19.00 31.33 -10.48
C HIS A 401 20.51 31.32 -10.81
N ILE A 402 20.86 30.98 -12.07
CA ILE A 402 22.18 31.20 -12.66
C ILE A 402 22.17 32.49 -13.46
#